data_84740708aed982505481b70a4026e998
#
_entry.id   84740708aed982505481b70a4026e998
#
_cell.length_a   1.000
_cell.length_b   1.000
_cell.length_c   1.000
_cell.angle_alpha   90.00
_cell.angle_beta   90.00
_cell.angle_gamma   90.00
#
_symmetry.space_group_name_H-M   'P 1'
#
loop_
_entity.id
_entity.type
_entity.pdbx_description
1 polymer ?
#
loop_
_entity_poly.entity_id
_entity_poly.type
_entity_poly.pdbx_seq_one_letter_code
_entity_poly.pdbx_strand_id
1 'polypeptide(L)'
;MPPSTPVIFTYFPKFIKTVCLANTQLPPGRPIVADVDTESSRICAYIDFYLKLLSVLHPSYIKDTYDFVKKICNQPVPHNSLLITANVESLYTNMKLDLILKSIYEAFLESPDPFRPDIHLLELLKLTLYYNDFHFDNQFFLQICGIAMGRIYTPSAANIYLKKIYDLATHTPSINPLLYFRFLDDIFGVWPGTVAQLKEYEAHLNTLIPCIKVTFSYNNYTIEFLDTFIYKHTHSNSLTTLQTKVHFKPTDTHQLLHRSSFHPQHTFKSVIKSEFIRFKRISSTYSHYSFASSILIHSLTSRGYNKSLLRKQKLKIWREYKEPPTSRKEQQKYTEIIPIITHFDRHNLHLNHKWASIIRDNPIFQQQQNPISPPPHYLGL
;
A
#
# COMPACT_ATOMS: atom_id res chain seq x y z
N MET A 1 -11.17 -20.55 29.99
CA MET A 1 -10.61 -19.76 28.89
C MET A 1 -11.79 -19.17 28.13
N PRO A 2 -11.82 -17.87 27.78
CA PRO A 2 -12.85 -17.36 26.91
C PRO A 2 -12.74 -18.09 25.56
N PRO A 3 -13.86 -18.33 24.85
CA PRO A 3 -13.82 -19.00 23.56
C PRO A 3 -12.95 -18.20 22.58
N SER A 4 -12.05 -18.88 21.89
CA SER A 4 -11.19 -18.29 20.85
C SER A 4 -12.08 -17.60 19.81
N THR A 5 -11.75 -16.36 19.47
CA THR A 5 -12.49 -15.61 18.46
C THR A 5 -12.20 -16.26 17.09
N PRO A 6 -13.18 -16.83 16.40
CA PRO A 6 -12.95 -17.49 15.13
C PRO A 6 -12.52 -16.48 14.07
N VAL A 7 -11.63 -16.90 13.18
CA VAL A 7 -11.24 -16.13 12.00
C VAL A 7 -12.46 -15.91 11.10
N ILE A 8 -12.83 -14.67 10.85
CA ILE A 8 -14.02 -14.35 10.06
C ILE A 8 -13.63 -14.25 8.57
N PHE A 9 -14.27 -15.05 7.75
CA PHE A 9 -14.15 -14.97 6.30
C PHE A 9 -15.07 -13.87 5.75
N THR A 10 -14.50 -12.96 4.97
CA THR A 10 -15.26 -11.92 4.27
C THR A 10 -15.13 -12.14 2.76
N TYR A 11 -16.27 -12.36 2.10
CA TYR A 11 -16.33 -12.52 0.66
C TYR A 11 -16.44 -11.17 -0.03
N PHE A 12 -15.42 -10.81 -0.84
CA PHE A 12 -15.49 -9.66 -1.73
C PHE A 12 -15.57 -10.12 -3.17
N PRO A 13 -16.64 -9.81 -3.91
CA PRO A 13 -16.74 -10.17 -5.33
C PRO A 13 -15.61 -9.49 -6.10
N LYS A 14 -14.89 -10.23 -6.92
CA LYS A 14 -13.97 -9.67 -7.92
C LYS A 14 -14.80 -8.89 -8.92
N PHE A 15 -14.58 -7.58 -9.03
CA PHE A 15 -15.11 -6.83 -10.16
C PHE A 15 -14.43 -7.34 -11.43
N ILE A 16 -15.13 -8.21 -12.15
CA ILE A 16 -14.68 -8.68 -13.46
C ILE A 16 -15.01 -7.56 -14.44
N LYS A 17 -14.03 -7.14 -15.23
CA LYS A 17 -14.21 -6.16 -16.32
C LYS A 17 -15.14 -6.67 -17.44
N THR A 18 -15.65 -7.87 -17.35
CA THR A 18 -16.58 -8.45 -18.32
C THR A 18 -17.99 -8.39 -17.74
N VAL A 19 -18.85 -7.65 -18.39
CA VAL A 19 -20.30 -7.70 -18.15
C VAL A 19 -20.76 -9.14 -18.43
N CYS A 20 -20.94 -9.92 -17.37
CA CYS A 20 -21.59 -11.22 -17.49
C CYS A 20 -23.09 -10.97 -17.73
N LEU A 21 -23.47 -11.06 -18.98
CA LEU A 21 -24.86 -11.26 -19.37
C LEU A 21 -25.36 -12.59 -18.75
N ALA A 22 -26.33 -12.45 -17.90
CA ALA A 22 -27.34 -13.44 -17.54
C ALA A 22 -26.96 -14.94 -17.58
N ASN A 23 -26.17 -15.38 -16.57
CA ASN A 23 -26.31 -16.72 -16.03
C ASN A 23 -25.91 -16.69 -14.56
N THR A 24 -26.70 -17.35 -13.75
CA THR A 24 -26.81 -17.32 -12.28
C THR A 24 -25.58 -17.79 -11.49
N GLN A 25 -24.37 -17.63 -11.98
CA GLN A 25 -23.16 -17.89 -11.22
C GLN A 25 -22.63 -16.59 -10.61
N LEU A 26 -22.52 -16.59 -9.29
CA LEU A 26 -21.86 -15.53 -8.54
C LEU A 26 -20.44 -15.32 -9.10
N PRO A 27 -19.99 -14.06 -9.30
CA PRO A 27 -18.64 -13.80 -9.76
C PRO A 27 -17.63 -14.41 -8.76
N PRO A 28 -16.49 -14.95 -9.25
CA PRO A 28 -15.48 -15.52 -8.36
C PRO A 28 -15.01 -14.48 -7.34
N GLY A 29 -15.10 -14.82 -6.06
CA GLY A 29 -14.72 -13.97 -4.95
C GLY A 29 -13.24 -14.05 -4.60
N ARG A 30 -12.76 -13.09 -3.83
CA ARG A 30 -11.46 -13.17 -3.16
C ARG A 30 -11.66 -13.63 -1.73
N PRO A 31 -11.04 -14.73 -1.28
CA PRO A 31 -11.11 -15.16 0.10
C PRO A 31 -10.25 -14.20 0.95
N ILE A 32 -10.89 -13.31 1.71
CA ILE A 32 -10.21 -12.47 2.69
C ILE A 32 -10.50 -13.04 4.06
N VAL A 33 -9.45 -13.51 4.73
CA VAL A 33 -9.52 -14.13 6.05
C VAL A 33 -9.07 -13.10 7.07
N ALA A 34 -9.98 -12.64 7.92
CA ALA A 34 -9.65 -11.67 8.96
C ALA A 34 -8.87 -12.34 10.08
N ASP A 35 -7.66 -11.84 10.36
CA ASP A 35 -6.77 -12.33 11.42
C ASP A 35 -6.77 -11.36 12.64
N VAL A 36 -7.81 -10.53 12.78
CA VAL A 36 -7.92 -9.57 13.88
C VAL A 36 -8.42 -10.29 15.13
N ASP A 37 -7.70 -10.11 16.25
CA ASP A 37 -8.02 -10.71 17.56
C ASP A 37 -8.09 -12.24 17.58
N THR A 38 -7.42 -12.90 16.63
CA THR A 38 -7.26 -14.35 16.61
C THR A 38 -6.06 -14.78 17.46
N GLU A 39 -5.96 -16.07 17.76
CA GLU A 39 -4.81 -16.65 18.50
C GLU A 39 -3.49 -16.42 17.75
N SER A 40 -3.51 -16.44 16.42
CA SER A 40 -2.35 -16.25 15.57
C SER A 40 -1.97 -14.78 15.33
N SER A 41 -2.85 -13.82 15.60
CA SER A 41 -2.64 -12.41 15.22
C SER A 41 -1.36 -11.80 15.81
N ARG A 42 -1.04 -12.10 17.07
CA ARG A 42 0.20 -11.65 17.73
C ARG A 42 1.44 -12.31 17.15
N ILE A 43 1.36 -13.60 16.84
CA ILE A 43 2.43 -14.34 16.16
C ILE A 43 2.70 -13.75 14.78
N CYS A 44 1.63 -13.48 14.03
CA CYS A 44 1.72 -12.84 12.71
C CYS A 44 2.34 -11.44 12.77
N ALA A 45 2.01 -10.65 13.79
CA ALA A 45 2.62 -9.33 14.01
C ALA A 45 4.11 -9.43 14.36
N TYR A 46 4.50 -10.42 15.17
CA TYR A 46 5.91 -10.69 15.50
C TYR A 46 6.72 -11.10 14.27
N ILE A 47 6.19 -11.97 13.43
CA ILE A 47 6.81 -12.36 12.16
C ILE A 47 6.95 -11.13 11.25
N ASP A 48 5.90 -10.32 11.07
CA ASP A 48 5.93 -9.13 10.20
C ASP A 48 6.96 -8.10 10.64
N PHE A 49 7.17 -7.94 11.94
CA PHE A 49 8.18 -7.03 12.48
C PHE A 49 9.57 -7.27 11.86
N TYR A 50 9.97 -8.52 11.68
CA TYR A 50 11.27 -8.87 11.07
C TYR A 50 11.19 -8.91 9.54
N LEU A 51 10.13 -9.50 8.95
CA LEU A 51 10.01 -9.62 7.50
C LEU A 51 9.87 -8.27 6.80
N LYS A 52 9.22 -7.30 7.43
CA LYS A 52 9.03 -5.96 6.89
C LYS A 52 10.36 -5.26 6.58
N LEU A 53 11.37 -5.45 7.41
CA LEU A 53 12.70 -4.87 7.20
C LEU A 53 13.36 -5.43 5.93
N LEU A 54 13.20 -6.73 5.69
CA LEU A 54 13.75 -7.41 4.51
C LEU A 54 12.96 -7.14 3.23
N SER A 55 11.65 -7.00 3.36
CA SER A 55 10.73 -6.83 2.23
C SER A 55 10.95 -5.55 1.43
N VAL A 56 11.60 -4.54 2.02
CA VAL A 56 11.85 -3.23 1.40
C VAL A 56 13.26 -3.08 0.81
N LEU A 57 14.13 -4.08 0.98
CA LEU A 57 15.55 -3.98 0.58
C LEU A 57 15.76 -4.08 -0.93
N HIS A 58 14.78 -4.58 -1.68
CA HIS A 58 14.93 -4.80 -3.11
C HIS A 58 14.85 -3.48 -3.90
N PRO A 59 15.75 -3.22 -4.90
CA PRO A 59 15.75 -2.00 -5.71
C PRO A 59 14.45 -1.73 -6.47
N SER A 60 13.71 -2.79 -6.84
CA SER A 60 12.41 -2.65 -7.52
C SER A 60 11.28 -2.23 -6.59
N TYR A 61 11.46 -2.31 -5.28
CA TYR A 61 10.41 -1.99 -4.31
C TYR A 61 10.03 -0.51 -4.37
N ILE A 62 8.74 -0.25 -4.37
CA ILE A 62 8.16 1.07 -4.14
C ILE A 62 7.22 1.01 -2.94
N LYS A 63 7.30 2.02 -2.10
CA LYS A 63 6.51 2.09 -0.86
C LYS A 63 5.05 2.46 -1.13
N ASP A 64 4.83 3.42 -2.01
CA ASP A 64 3.54 3.99 -2.37
C ASP A 64 3.65 4.75 -3.70
N THR A 65 2.52 5.26 -4.19
CA THR A 65 2.45 6.09 -5.40
C THR A 65 3.40 7.29 -5.36
N TYR A 66 3.63 7.89 -4.20
CA TYR A 66 4.48 9.08 -4.10
C TYR A 66 5.96 8.74 -4.19
N ASP A 67 6.38 7.61 -3.61
CA ASP A 67 7.74 7.09 -3.77
C ASP A 67 7.99 6.73 -5.23
N PHE A 68 7.01 6.11 -5.89
CA PHE A 68 7.07 5.82 -7.31
C PHE A 68 7.24 7.08 -8.15
N VAL A 69 6.39 8.09 -7.96
CA VAL A 69 6.49 9.37 -8.68
C VAL A 69 7.85 10.02 -8.51
N LYS A 70 8.41 10.01 -7.29
CA LYS A 70 9.76 10.54 -7.05
C LYS A 70 10.85 9.79 -7.82
N LYS A 71 10.71 8.48 -7.95
CA LYS A 71 11.69 7.64 -8.66
C LYS A 71 11.65 7.81 -10.17
N ILE A 72 10.47 8.07 -10.76
CA ILE A 72 10.31 8.12 -12.22
C ILE A 72 10.26 9.53 -12.82
N CYS A 73 9.81 10.54 -12.06
CA CYS A 73 9.70 11.90 -12.59
C CYS A 73 11.05 12.42 -13.10
N ASN A 74 11.03 12.96 -14.32
CA ASN A 74 12.19 13.48 -15.04
C ASN A 74 13.27 12.44 -15.33
N GLN A 75 13.01 11.14 -15.14
CA GLN A 75 13.95 10.10 -15.59
C GLN A 75 14.07 10.12 -17.12
N PRO A 76 15.29 10.21 -17.66
CA PRO A 76 15.51 10.12 -19.09
C PRO A 76 15.23 8.71 -19.60
N VAL A 77 14.51 8.60 -20.69
CA VAL A 77 14.19 7.32 -21.33
C VAL A 77 14.39 7.42 -22.84
N PRO A 78 14.79 6.34 -23.51
CA PRO A 78 14.86 6.32 -24.98
C PRO A 78 13.49 6.61 -25.59
N HIS A 79 13.45 7.43 -26.64
CA HIS A 79 12.20 7.78 -27.32
C HIS A 79 11.46 6.53 -27.81
N ASN A 80 12.19 5.56 -28.37
CA ASN A 80 11.63 4.33 -28.94
C ASN A 80 11.36 3.20 -27.93
N SER A 81 11.62 3.42 -26.62
CA SER A 81 11.31 2.41 -25.60
C SER A 81 9.80 2.24 -25.42
N LEU A 82 9.36 1.11 -24.89
CA LEU A 82 7.96 0.89 -24.50
C LEU A 82 7.78 1.19 -23.01
N LEU A 83 6.69 1.82 -22.65
CA LEU A 83 6.21 1.83 -21.27
C LEU A 83 5.44 0.52 -21.05
N ILE A 84 5.75 -0.19 -19.98
CA ILE A 84 5.14 -1.48 -19.68
C ILE A 84 4.54 -1.47 -18.27
N THR A 85 3.41 -2.13 -18.12
CA THR A 85 2.86 -2.51 -16.82
C THR A 85 2.46 -3.96 -16.83
N ALA A 86 2.54 -4.60 -15.69
CA ALA A 86 2.06 -5.96 -15.53
C ALA A 86 1.38 -6.14 -14.18
N ASN A 87 0.57 -7.18 -14.10
CA ASN A 87 -0.06 -7.63 -12.87
C ASN A 87 0.24 -9.11 -12.68
N VAL A 88 0.53 -9.50 -11.46
CA VAL A 88 0.66 -10.91 -11.06
C VAL A 88 -0.72 -11.47 -10.77
N GLU A 89 -1.18 -12.42 -11.59
CA GLU A 89 -2.52 -12.99 -11.46
C GLU A 89 -2.67 -13.78 -10.16
N SER A 90 -3.63 -13.37 -9.33
CA SER A 90 -3.99 -14.09 -8.10
C SER A 90 -2.79 -14.47 -7.21
N LEU A 91 -1.86 -13.53 -7.03
CA LEU A 91 -0.59 -13.75 -6.34
C LEU A 91 -0.74 -14.56 -5.05
N TYR A 92 -1.52 -14.07 -4.11
CA TYR A 92 -1.61 -14.66 -2.76
C TYR A 92 -2.17 -16.09 -2.74
N THR A 93 -3.12 -16.38 -3.61
CA THR A 93 -3.73 -17.72 -3.70
C THR A 93 -2.89 -18.74 -4.47
N ASN A 94 -1.95 -18.26 -5.31
CA ASN A 94 -1.10 -19.09 -6.15
C ASN A 94 0.30 -19.34 -5.58
N MET A 95 0.70 -18.60 -4.52
CA MET A 95 2.00 -18.81 -3.88
C MET A 95 2.05 -20.18 -3.19
N LYS A 96 3.09 -20.98 -3.49
CA LYS A 96 3.32 -22.26 -2.81
C LYS A 96 3.99 -22.05 -1.46
N LEU A 97 3.46 -22.69 -0.41
CA LEU A 97 3.92 -22.52 0.98
C LEU A 97 5.41 -22.84 1.16
N ASP A 98 5.88 -23.93 0.54
CA ASP A 98 7.29 -24.34 0.60
C ASP A 98 8.21 -23.31 -0.05
N LEU A 99 7.79 -22.70 -1.17
CA LEU A 99 8.57 -21.67 -1.85
C LEU A 99 8.59 -20.36 -1.06
N ILE A 100 7.52 -20.03 -0.34
CA ILE A 100 7.50 -18.88 0.59
C ILE A 100 8.53 -19.09 1.70
N LEU A 101 8.49 -20.25 2.37
CA LEU A 101 9.46 -20.58 3.44
C LEU A 101 10.88 -20.55 2.93
N LYS A 102 11.14 -21.13 1.75
CA LYS A 102 12.45 -21.13 1.12
C LYS A 102 12.94 -19.72 0.81
N SER A 103 12.08 -18.86 0.24
CA SER A 103 12.46 -17.49 -0.12
C SER A 103 12.78 -16.65 1.12
N ILE A 104 12.05 -16.85 2.22
CA ILE A 104 12.29 -16.14 3.48
C ILE A 104 13.57 -16.64 4.14
N TYR A 105 13.83 -17.96 4.14
CA TYR A 105 15.09 -18.54 4.62
C TYR A 105 16.29 -17.97 3.85
N GLU A 106 16.21 -17.93 2.52
CA GLU A 106 17.26 -17.35 1.68
C GLU A 106 17.47 -15.85 1.97
N ALA A 107 16.40 -15.09 2.19
CA ALA A 107 16.47 -13.68 2.57
C ALA A 107 17.15 -13.48 3.94
N PHE A 108 16.96 -14.41 4.87
CA PHE A 108 17.70 -14.40 6.16
C PHE A 108 19.20 -14.63 5.97
N LEU A 109 19.58 -15.55 5.08
CA LEU A 109 20.99 -15.81 4.75
C LEU A 109 21.64 -14.63 3.99
N GLU A 110 20.93 -13.98 3.09
CA GLU A 110 21.42 -12.81 2.36
C GLU A 110 21.61 -11.57 3.26
N SER A 111 20.84 -11.47 4.33
CA SER A 111 20.89 -10.35 5.27
C SER A 111 21.00 -10.88 6.71
N PRO A 112 22.17 -11.40 7.11
CA PRO A 112 22.35 -11.99 8.44
C PRO A 112 22.22 -10.93 9.54
N ASP A 113 21.51 -11.29 10.61
CA ASP A 113 21.29 -10.44 11.79
C ASP A 113 21.44 -11.33 13.05
N PRO A 114 22.46 -11.11 13.90
CA PRO A 114 22.70 -11.93 15.08
C PRO A 114 21.60 -11.83 16.16
N PHE A 115 20.76 -10.79 16.09
CA PHE A 115 19.66 -10.58 17.03
C PHE A 115 18.30 -11.07 16.49
N ARG A 116 18.23 -11.51 15.24
CA ARG A 116 17.01 -12.06 14.65
C ARG A 116 16.95 -13.57 14.91
N PRO A 117 15.91 -14.08 15.55
CA PRO A 117 15.76 -15.50 15.85
C PRO A 117 15.25 -16.29 14.64
N ASP A 118 16.09 -16.44 13.61
CA ASP A 118 15.73 -16.95 12.27
C ASP A 118 15.03 -18.30 12.33
N ILE A 119 15.56 -19.26 13.10
CA ILE A 119 14.99 -20.62 13.22
C ILE A 119 13.56 -20.54 13.79
N HIS A 120 13.37 -19.81 14.90
CA HIS A 120 12.07 -19.69 15.54
C HIS A 120 11.07 -18.93 14.65
N LEU A 121 11.53 -17.91 13.92
CA LEU A 121 10.67 -17.20 12.96
C LEU A 121 10.19 -18.10 11.83
N LEU A 122 11.05 -19.00 11.31
CA LEU A 122 10.66 -19.96 10.29
C LEU A 122 9.69 -21.01 10.83
N GLU A 123 9.88 -21.47 12.06
CA GLU A 123 8.95 -22.39 12.72
C GLU A 123 7.57 -21.75 12.92
N LEU A 124 7.54 -20.53 13.46
CA LEU A 124 6.29 -19.77 13.64
C LEU A 124 5.60 -19.48 12.31
N LEU A 125 6.36 -19.10 11.30
CA LEU A 125 5.84 -18.88 9.95
C LEU A 125 5.25 -20.17 9.37
N LYS A 126 5.98 -21.30 9.49
CA LYS A 126 5.49 -22.62 9.08
C LYS A 126 4.19 -22.96 9.79
N LEU A 127 4.14 -22.78 11.12
CA LEU A 127 2.92 -23.01 11.90
C LEU A 127 1.74 -22.20 11.33
N THR A 128 1.91 -20.90 11.15
CA THR A 128 0.84 -20.01 10.68
C THR A 128 0.46 -20.23 9.22
N LEU A 129 1.34 -20.73 8.37
CA LEU A 129 1.04 -21.05 6.97
C LEU A 129 0.26 -22.37 6.82
N TYR A 130 0.65 -23.42 7.57
CA TYR A 130 0.06 -24.75 7.41
C TYR A 130 -1.19 -24.97 8.27
N TYR A 131 -1.32 -24.28 9.39
CA TYR A 131 -2.49 -24.34 10.27
C TYR A 131 -3.33 -23.07 10.13
N ASN A 132 -3.68 -22.73 8.90
CA ASN A 132 -4.46 -21.55 8.56
C ASN A 132 -5.93 -21.96 8.35
N ASP A 133 -6.60 -22.24 9.45
CA ASP A 133 -8.03 -22.51 9.48
C ASP A 133 -8.85 -21.22 9.51
N PHE A 134 -10.05 -21.27 8.97
CA PHE A 134 -11.01 -20.18 8.97
C PHE A 134 -12.43 -20.70 9.09
N HIS A 135 -13.28 -19.85 9.62
CA HIS A 135 -14.71 -20.14 9.78
C HIS A 135 -15.53 -19.41 8.72
N PHE A 136 -16.40 -20.16 8.04
CA PHE A 136 -17.34 -19.62 7.07
C PHE A 136 -18.62 -20.44 7.05
N ASP A 137 -19.78 -19.78 7.07
CA ASP A 137 -21.10 -20.40 7.05
C ASP A 137 -21.25 -21.53 8.10
N ASN A 138 -20.87 -21.25 9.35
CA ASN A 138 -20.88 -22.19 10.47
C ASN A 138 -20.03 -23.47 10.29
N GLN A 139 -19.09 -23.46 9.35
CA GLN A 139 -18.16 -24.56 9.12
C GLN A 139 -16.71 -24.09 9.22
N PHE A 140 -15.82 -24.99 9.62
CA PHE A 140 -14.38 -24.76 9.66
C PHE A 140 -13.71 -25.32 8.41
N PHE A 141 -12.83 -24.53 7.83
CA PHE A 141 -12.06 -24.89 6.63
C PHE A 141 -10.58 -24.66 6.89
N LEU A 142 -9.73 -25.48 6.30
CA LEU A 142 -8.28 -25.27 6.28
C LEU A 142 -7.87 -24.76 4.90
N GLN A 143 -7.14 -23.64 4.86
CA GLN A 143 -6.53 -23.16 3.62
C GLN A 143 -5.29 -23.99 3.30
N ILE A 144 -5.35 -24.81 2.27
CA ILE A 144 -4.27 -25.73 1.85
C ILE A 144 -3.37 -25.15 0.75
N CYS A 145 -3.74 -24.04 0.15
CA CYS A 145 -3.03 -23.41 -0.96
C CYS A 145 -2.96 -21.91 -0.79
N GLY A 146 -1.81 -21.31 -1.14
CA GLY A 146 -1.61 -19.89 -1.05
C GLY A 146 -1.40 -19.37 0.36
N ILE A 147 -1.23 -18.06 0.46
CA ILE A 147 -1.10 -17.33 1.73
C ILE A 147 -2.38 -16.55 2.02
N ALA A 148 -2.80 -16.50 3.28
CA ALA A 148 -4.06 -15.87 3.67
C ALA A 148 -4.03 -14.35 3.43
N MET A 149 -5.01 -13.85 2.67
CA MET A 149 -5.25 -12.41 2.54
C MET A 149 -5.91 -11.90 3.82
N GLY A 150 -5.17 -11.15 4.63
CA GLY A 150 -5.62 -10.61 5.91
C GLY A 150 -4.64 -10.82 7.05
N ARG A 151 -3.70 -11.76 6.92
CA ARG A 151 -2.58 -11.86 7.85
C ARG A 151 -1.61 -10.70 7.66
N ILE A 152 -1.13 -10.16 8.77
CA ILE A 152 -0.32 -8.92 8.79
C ILE A 152 1.00 -9.07 8.01
N TYR A 153 1.64 -10.24 8.05
CA TYR A 153 2.91 -10.50 7.37
C TYR A 153 2.77 -10.83 5.86
N THR A 154 1.56 -11.05 5.36
CA THR A 154 1.34 -11.49 3.98
C THR A 154 1.97 -10.55 2.93
N PRO A 155 1.84 -9.21 3.01
CA PRO A 155 2.50 -8.32 2.06
C PRO A 155 4.02 -8.38 2.12
N SER A 156 4.59 -8.52 3.31
CA SER A 156 6.05 -8.62 3.51
C SER A 156 6.59 -9.93 2.92
N ALA A 157 5.94 -11.06 3.21
CA ALA A 157 6.28 -12.35 2.66
C ALA A 157 6.17 -12.39 1.13
N ALA A 158 5.11 -11.79 0.55
CA ALA A 158 4.94 -11.69 -0.89
C ALA A 158 6.03 -10.84 -1.54
N ASN A 159 6.44 -9.74 -0.93
CA ASN A 159 7.53 -8.91 -1.44
C ASN A 159 8.88 -9.67 -1.48
N ILE A 160 9.19 -10.44 -0.43
CA ILE A 160 10.40 -11.27 -0.38
C ILE A 160 10.34 -12.37 -1.45
N TYR A 161 9.21 -13.04 -1.58
CA TYR A 161 8.99 -14.08 -2.59
C TYR A 161 9.15 -13.55 -4.01
N LEU A 162 8.56 -12.40 -4.33
CA LEU A 162 8.63 -11.80 -5.66
C LEU A 162 10.01 -11.20 -5.98
N LYS A 163 10.82 -10.84 -4.97
CA LYS A 163 12.22 -10.46 -5.17
C LYS A 163 12.96 -11.57 -5.89
N LYS A 164 12.82 -12.81 -5.43
CA LYS A 164 13.48 -13.97 -6.03
C LYS A 164 13.08 -14.17 -7.49
N ILE A 165 11.80 -13.97 -7.82
CA ILE A 165 11.35 -14.05 -9.22
C ILE A 165 12.06 -13.00 -10.09
N TYR A 166 12.15 -11.78 -9.57
CA TYR A 166 12.86 -10.71 -10.27
C TYR A 166 14.33 -11.03 -10.48
N ASP A 167 15.03 -11.49 -9.45
CA ASP A 167 16.44 -11.83 -9.54
C ASP A 167 16.68 -12.93 -10.59
N LEU A 168 15.86 -13.96 -10.61
CA LEU A 168 15.89 -15.01 -11.64
C LEU A 168 15.60 -14.45 -13.05
N ALA A 169 14.64 -13.55 -13.17
CA ALA A 169 14.23 -12.95 -14.44
C ALA A 169 15.29 -12.05 -15.03
N THR A 170 16.09 -11.36 -14.23
CA THR A 170 17.14 -10.44 -14.70
C THR A 170 18.45 -11.12 -15.03
N HIS A 171 18.68 -12.35 -14.58
CA HIS A 171 19.95 -13.08 -14.83
C HIS A 171 19.98 -13.86 -16.15
N THR A 172 18.86 -14.04 -16.81
CA THR A 172 18.75 -14.99 -17.93
C THR A 172 18.54 -14.35 -19.32
N PRO A 173 17.88 -13.21 -19.51
CA PRO A 173 17.57 -12.69 -20.84
C PRO A 173 18.67 -11.79 -21.40
N SER A 174 18.76 -11.77 -22.75
CA SER A 174 19.61 -10.86 -23.49
C SER A 174 19.17 -9.38 -23.39
N ILE A 175 17.93 -9.12 -23.00
CA ILE A 175 17.36 -7.76 -22.87
C ILE A 175 16.60 -7.67 -21.54
N ASN A 176 16.92 -6.63 -20.78
CA ASN A 176 16.25 -6.32 -19.50
C ASN A 176 15.53 -4.97 -19.54
N PRO A 177 14.48 -4.76 -18.74
CA PRO A 177 13.89 -3.45 -18.56
C PRO A 177 14.91 -2.41 -18.07
N LEU A 178 14.91 -1.22 -18.66
CA LEU A 178 15.74 -0.09 -18.20
C LEU A 178 15.32 0.42 -16.83
N LEU A 179 14.02 0.42 -16.57
CA LEU A 179 13.42 0.70 -15.28
C LEU A 179 12.46 -0.44 -14.95
N TYR A 180 12.46 -0.86 -13.70
CA TYR A 180 11.55 -1.88 -13.20
C TYR A 180 11.20 -1.57 -11.74
N PHE A 181 9.93 -1.28 -11.49
CA PHE A 181 9.40 -0.98 -10.18
C PHE A 181 8.19 -1.86 -9.88
N ARG A 182 8.03 -2.21 -8.62
CA ARG A 182 6.98 -3.12 -8.18
C ARG A 182 6.31 -2.62 -6.90
N PHE A 183 4.98 -2.60 -6.94
CA PHE A 183 4.12 -2.40 -5.78
C PHE A 183 3.27 -3.66 -5.59
N LEU A 184 3.70 -4.57 -4.69
CA LEU A 184 3.09 -5.89 -4.52
C LEU A 184 2.97 -6.64 -5.86
N ASP A 185 1.75 -6.85 -6.34
CA ASP A 185 1.40 -7.54 -7.58
C ASP A 185 1.46 -6.65 -8.82
N ASP A 186 1.49 -5.33 -8.67
CA ASP A 186 1.56 -4.38 -9.78
C ASP A 186 3.03 -4.06 -10.15
N ILE A 187 3.35 -4.16 -11.43
CA ILE A 187 4.70 -3.91 -12.00
C ILE A 187 4.62 -2.75 -12.98
N PHE A 188 5.60 -1.86 -12.94
CA PHE A 188 5.87 -0.83 -13.94
C PHE A 188 7.30 -0.96 -14.46
N GLY A 189 7.49 -0.75 -15.75
CA GLY A 189 8.84 -0.74 -16.36
C GLY A 189 8.95 0.08 -17.63
N VAL A 190 10.21 0.24 -18.06
CA VAL A 190 10.57 0.81 -19.37
C VAL A 190 11.35 -0.25 -20.14
N TRP A 191 10.82 -0.67 -21.27
CA TRP A 191 11.36 -1.74 -22.09
C TRP A 191 12.09 -1.18 -23.31
N PRO A 192 13.38 -1.48 -23.50
CA PRO A 192 14.16 -0.92 -24.60
C PRO A 192 14.00 -1.67 -25.93
N GLY A 193 13.45 -2.88 -25.89
CA GLY A 193 13.33 -3.77 -27.06
C GLY A 193 12.00 -3.66 -27.79
N THR A 194 11.82 -4.57 -28.74
CA THR A 194 10.59 -4.69 -29.53
C THR A 194 9.46 -5.38 -28.72
N VAL A 195 8.24 -5.31 -29.26
CA VAL A 195 7.08 -6.02 -28.70
C VAL A 195 7.28 -7.55 -28.75
N ALA A 196 7.91 -8.08 -29.80
CA ALA A 196 8.22 -9.50 -29.89
C ALA A 196 9.14 -9.95 -28.74
N GLN A 197 10.20 -9.23 -28.49
CA GLN A 197 11.13 -9.49 -27.39
C GLN A 197 10.46 -9.34 -26.01
N LEU A 198 9.51 -8.40 -25.86
CA LEU A 198 8.71 -8.29 -24.62
C LEU A 198 7.85 -9.54 -24.40
N LYS A 199 7.27 -10.10 -25.45
CA LYS A 199 6.48 -11.33 -25.39
C LYS A 199 7.33 -12.57 -25.06
N GLU A 200 8.52 -12.65 -25.60
CA GLU A 200 9.51 -13.67 -25.24
C GLU A 200 9.91 -13.57 -23.75
N TYR A 201 10.15 -12.34 -23.28
CA TYR A 201 10.43 -12.07 -21.87
C TYR A 201 9.25 -12.46 -20.96
N GLU A 202 8.01 -12.12 -21.35
CA GLU A 202 6.80 -12.54 -20.65
C GLU A 202 6.67 -14.07 -20.56
N ALA A 203 6.88 -14.75 -21.68
CA ALA A 203 6.84 -16.22 -21.72
C ALA A 203 7.93 -16.82 -20.83
N HIS A 204 9.15 -16.28 -20.88
CA HIS A 204 10.24 -16.72 -20.01
C HIS A 204 9.90 -16.55 -18.51
N LEU A 205 9.41 -15.37 -18.09
CA LEU A 205 8.98 -15.15 -16.71
C LEU A 205 7.96 -16.18 -16.24
N ASN A 206 7.00 -16.49 -17.08
CA ASN A 206 5.94 -17.45 -16.77
C ASN A 206 6.42 -18.92 -16.71
N THR A 207 7.62 -19.22 -17.22
CA THR A 207 8.25 -20.55 -17.07
C THR A 207 9.06 -20.68 -15.79
N LEU A 208 9.56 -19.57 -15.23
CA LEU A 208 10.41 -19.60 -14.03
C LEU A 208 9.64 -20.10 -12.79
N ILE A 209 8.39 -19.73 -12.67
CA ILE A 209 7.53 -20.12 -11.56
C ILE A 209 6.15 -20.52 -12.08
N PRO A 210 5.88 -21.81 -12.24
CA PRO A 210 4.66 -22.31 -12.90
C PRO A 210 3.34 -21.88 -12.21
N CYS A 211 3.38 -21.52 -10.92
CA CYS A 211 2.20 -21.07 -10.18
C CYS A 211 1.94 -19.56 -10.24
N ILE A 212 2.87 -18.81 -10.82
CA ILE A 212 2.75 -17.34 -10.96
C ILE A 212 2.61 -16.99 -12.43
N LYS A 213 1.55 -16.27 -12.76
CA LYS A 213 1.30 -15.79 -14.11
C LYS A 213 1.38 -14.27 -14.14
N VAL A 214 2.22 -13.76 -15.04
CA VAL A 214 2.44 -12.34 -15.30
C VAL A 214 2.00 -12.04 -16.73
N THR A 215 1.24 -10.98 -16.91
CA THR A 215 0.81 -10.51 -18.25
C THR A 215 1.16 -9.05 -18.39
N PHE A 216 1.95 -8.69 -19.44
CA PHE A 216 2.34 -7.33 -19.72
C PHE A 216 1.35 -6.61 -20.62
N SER A 217 1.00 -5.39 -20.22
CA SER A 217 0.41 -4.36 -21.07
C SER A 217 1.49 -3.35 -21.45
N TYR A 218 1.45 -2.82 -22.64
CA TYR A 218 2.47 -1.89 -23.13
C TYR A 218 1.87 -0.76 -23.98
N ASN A 219 2.57 0.37 -23.99
CA ASN A 219 2.25 1.49 -24.86
C ASN A 219 3.51 2.32 -25.16
N ASN A 220 3.59 2.94 -26.32
CA ASN A 220 4.75 3.73 -26.73
C ASN A 220 4.86 5.07 -26.00
N TYR A 221 3.74 5.68 -25.61
CA TYR A 221 3.71 7.07 -25.14
C TYR A 221 3.16 7.25 -23.75
N THR A 222 2.18 6.44 -23.37
CA THR A 222 1.41 6.65 -22.15
C THR A 222 1.03 5.33 -21.49
N ILE A 223 0.98 5.28 -20.17
CA ILE A 223 0.51 4.09 -19.45
C ILE A 223 -0.05 4.48 -18.07
N GLU A 224 -0.94 3.65 -17.55
CA GLU A 224 -1.52 3.81 -16.22
C GLU A 224 -0.82 2.88 -15.23
N PHE A 225 -0.48 3.42 -14.06
CA PHE A 225 0.08 2.63 -12.98
C PHE A 225 -0.28 3.22 -11.62
N LEU A 226 -0.86 2.42 -10.73
CA LEU A 226 -1.44 2.87 -9.46
C LEU A 226 -2.43 4.03 -9.67
N ASP A 227 -2.22 5.16 -8.96
CA ASP A 227 -3.02 6.37 -9.09
C ASP A 227 -2.44 7.36 -10.11
N THR A 228 -1.52 6.91 -10.98
CA THR A 228 -0.81 7.78 -11.92
C THR A 228 -1.07 7.41 -13.36
N PHE A 229 -1.11 8.44 -14.19
CA PHE A 229 -1.01 8.34 -15.64
C PHE A 229 0.37 8.85 -16.04
N ILE A 230 1.21 7.95 -16.54
CA ILE A 230 2.59 8.23 -16.91
C ILE A 230 2.64 8.50 -18.42
N TYR A 231 3.45 9.48 -18.84
CA TYR A 231 3.64 9.78 -20.24
C TYR A 231 5.06 10.25 -20.52
N LYS A 232 5.52 10.01 -21.75
CA LYS A 232 6.78 10.53 -22.26
C LYS A 232 6.62 11.98 -22.67
N HIS A 233 7.52 12.82 -22.20
CA HIS A 233 7.62 14.22 -22.59
C HIS A 233 8.97 14.47 -23.27
N THR A 234 8.94 14.88 -24.53
CA THR A 234 10.15 15.23 -25.28
C THR A 234 10.36 16.74 -25.17
N HIS A 235 11.50 17.11 -24.65
CA HIS A 235 11.93 18.49 -24.51
C HIS A 235 12.47 19.04 -25.83
N SER A 236 12.63 20.37 -25.94
CA SER A 236 13.17 21.02 -27.14
C SER A 236 14.59 20.58 -27.53
N ASN A 237 15.36 20.07 -26.59
CA ASN A 237 16.70 19.49 -26.80
C ASN A 237 16.66 18.00 -27.17
N SER A 238 15.54 17.47 -27.61
CA SER A 238 15.31 16.05 -27.97
C SER A 238 15.43 15.05 -26.80
N LEU A 239 15.65 15.51 -25.58
CA LEU A 239 15.63 14.66 -24.40
C LEU A 239 14.19 14.24 -24.07
N THR A 240 13.94 12.94 -23.99
CA THR A 240 12.64 12.40 -23.57
C THR A 240 12.72 11.99 -22.11
N THR A 241 11.77 12.50 -21.29
CA THR A 241 11.66 12.16 -19.86
C THR A 241 10.27 11.65 -19.53
N LEU A 242 10.16 10.94 -18.40
CA LEU A 242 8.87 10.52 -17.86
C LEU A 242 8.23 11.64 -17.02
N GLN A 243 6.95 11.84 -17.23
CA GLN A 243 6.14 12.75 -16.45
C GLN A 243 4.85 12.08 -16.01
N THR A 244 4.21 12.62 -14.96
CA THR A 244 3.04 12.03 -14.33
C THR A 244 1.90 13.05 -14.18
N LYS A 245 0.68 12.53 -14.21
CA LYS A 245 -0.55 13.22 -13.81
C LYS A 245 -1.44 12.27 -13.03
N VAL A 246 -2.42 12.79 -12.32
CA VAL A 246 -3.39 11.97 -11.59
C VAL A 246 -4.20 11.12 -12.55
N HIS A 247 -4.30 9.83 -12.26
CA HIS A 247 -5.22 8.92 -12.93
C HIS A 247 -6.48 8.76 -12.09
N PHE A 248 -7.63 9.03 -12.69
CA PHE A 248 -8.94 8.75 -12.13
C PHE A 248 -9.49 7.49 -12.79
N LYS A 249 -9.74 6.45 -11.99
CA LYS A 249 -10.34 5.23 -12.52
C LYS A 249 -11.72 5.54 -13.09
N PRO A 250 -12.16 4.88 -14.18
CA PRO A 250 -13.50 5.09 -14.75
C PRO A 250 -14.64 4.85 -13.75
N THR A 251 -14.39 4.06 -12.73
CA THR A 251 -15.35 3.76 -11.65
C THR A 251 -15.31 4.78 -10.50
N ASP A 252 -14.39 5.75 -10.54
CA ASP A 252 -14.29 6.78 -9.50
C ASP A 252 -15.43 7.78 -9.65
N THR A 253 -16.36 7.77 -8.72
CA THR A 253 -17.50 8.70 -8.67
C THR A 253 -17.12 10.07 -8.12
N HIS A 254 -15.89 10.25 -7.62
CA HIS A 254 -15.41 11.44 -6.91
C HIS A 254 -16.30 11.85 -5.72
N GLN A 255 -17.06 10.91 -5.17
CA GLN A 255 -17.99 11.16 -4.07
C GLN A 255 -17.26 11.07 -2.73
N LEU A 256 -16.75 12.21 -2.29
CA LEU A 256 -16.21 12.37 -0.95
C LEU A 256 -17.31 12.75 0.05
N LEU A 257 -16.90 13.01 1.29
CA LEU A 257 -17.77 13.34 2.40
C LEU A 257 -18.71 14.50 2.08
N HIS A 258 -20.03 14.31 2.26
CA HIS A 258 -21.02 15.38 2.07
C HIS A 258 -20.93 16.43 3.19
N ARG A 259 -21.06 17.73 2.87
CA ARG A 259 -20.84 18.81 3.83
C ARG A 259 -21.86 18.82 5.00
N SER A 260 -23.05 18.26 4.81
CA SER A 260 -24.07 18.13 5.83
C SER A 260 -23.94 16.89 6.70
N SER A 261 -23.00 15.97 6.40
CA SER A 261 -22.83 14.76 7.20
C SER A 261 -22.35 15.07 8.62
N PHE A 262 -22.65 14.17 9.54
CA PHE A 262 -22.35 14.35 10.96
C PHE A 262 -20.88 14.03 11.26
N HIS A 263 -20.00 15.03 11.05
CA HIS A 263 -18.57 14.92 11.32
C HIS A 263 -18.00 16.20 11.93
N PRO A 264 -16.88 16.13 12.66
CA PRO A 264 -16.15 17.30 13.15
C PRO A 264 -15.69 18.21 12.01
N GLN A 265 -15.65 19.52 12.28
CA GLN A 265 -15.25 20.51 11.26
C GLN A 265 -13.83 20.28 10.70
N HIS A 266 -12.91 19.76 11.52
CA HIS A 266 -11.56 19.46 11.07
C HIS A 266 -11.51 18.33 10.04
N THR A 267 -12.43 17.35 10.09
CA THR A 267 -12.54 16.27 9.12
C THR A 267 -12.79 16.80 7.70
N PHE A 268 -13.74 17.74 7.56
CA PHE A 268 -14.03 18.38 6.27
C PHE A 268 -12.82 19.14 5.72
N LYS A 269 -12.09 19.86 6.58
CA LYS A 269 -10.88 20.59 6.20
C LYS A 269 -9.75 19.63 5.80
N SER A 270 -9.62 18.51 6.52
CA SER A 270 -8.60 17.49 6.27
C SER A 270 -8.82 16.78 4.95
N VAL A 271 -10.06 16.39 4.61
CA VAL A 271 -10.41 15.77 3.32
C VAL A 271 -9.99 16.69 2.14
N ILE A 272 -10.34 17.97 2.21
CA ILE A 272 -9.98 18.93 1.16
C ILE A 272 -8.45 19.07 1.04
N LYS A 273 -7.77 19.21 2.17
CA LYS A 273 -6.31 19.41 2.21
C LYS A 273 -5.56 18.19 1.69
N SER A 274 -5.95 16.98 2.12
CA SER A 274 -5.29 15.74 1.72
C SER A 274 -5.41 15.48 0.23
N GLU A 275 -6.59 15.71 -0.38
CA GLU A 275 -6.77 15.52 -1.82
C GLU A 275 -5.94 16.51 -2.67
N PHE A 276 -5.91 17.79 -2.33
CA PHE A 276 -5.06 18.73 -3.04
C PHE A 276 -3.56 18.42 -2.86
N ILE A 277 -3.13 17.95 -1.69
CA ILE A 277 -1.75 17.49 -1.47
C ILE A 277 -1.48 16.25 -2.35
N ARG A 278 -2.39 15.27 -2.38
CA ARG A 278 -2.27 14.09 -3.24
C ARG A 278 -2.07 14.49 -4.70
N PHE A 279 -2.90 15.37 -5.22
CA PHE A 279 -2.79 15.82 -6.62
C PHE A 279 -1.49 16.58 -6.89
N LYS A 280 -1.03 17.41 -5.94
CA LYS A 280 0.25 18.12 -6.07
C LYS A 280 1.43 17.15 -6.12
N ARG A 281 1.42 16.11 -5.28
CA ARG A 281 2.50 15.13 -5.20
C ARG A 281 2.58 14.22 -6.42
N ILE A 282 1.45 13.98 -7.09
CA ILE A 282 1.36 13.11 -8.27
C ILE A 282 1.65 13.91 -9.57
N SER A 283 1.29 15.17 -9.63
CA SER A 283 1.34 15.94 -10.88
C SER A 283 2.70 16.57 -11.12
N SER A 284 3.33 16.26 -12.26
CA SER A 284 4.60 16.86 -12.67
C SER A 284 4.51 18.35 -12.99
N THR A 285 3.33 18.87 -13.38
CA THR A 285 3.12 20.26 -13.79
C THR A 285 1.93 20.90 -13.09
N TYR A 286 1.92 22.25 -13.02
CA TYR A 286 0.77 22.99 -12.50
C TYR A 286 -0.50 22.74 -13.34
N SER A 287 -0.38 22.59 -14.64
CA SER A 287 -1.52 22.33 -15.52
C SER A 287 -2.25 21.04 -15.12
N HIS A 288 -1.50 19.94 -14.90
CA HIS A 288 -2.05 18.65 -14.46
C HIS A 288 -2.66 18.74 -13.06
N TYR A 289 -1.98 19.39 -12.13
CA TYR A 289 -2.53 19.66 -10.80
C TYR A 289 -3.83 20.47 -10.87
N SER A 290 -3.85 21.51 -11.72
CA SER A 290 -5.00 22.38 -11.89
C SER A 290 -6.19 21.64 -12.48
N PHE A 291 -5.94 20.75 -13.45
CA PHE A 291 -6.98 19.92 -14.06
C PHE A 291 -7.61 18.97 -13.04
N ALA A 292 -6.80 18.16 -12.35
CA ALA A 292 -7.28 17.26 -11.30
C ALA A 292 -8.04 18.00 -10.19
N SER A 293 -7.51 19.16 -9.78
CA SER A 293 -8.16 20.02 -8.79
C SER A 293 -9.49 20.58 -9.25
N SER A 294 -9.69 20.82 -10.56
CA SER A 294 -10.97 21.32 -11.08
C SER A 294 -12.08 20.28 -10.98
N ILE A 295 -11.77 19.01 -11.22
CA ILE A 295 -12.68 17.87 -11.03
C ILE A 295 -13.10 17.78 -9.56
N LEU A 296 -12.14 17.81 -8.64
CA LEU A 296 -12.43 17.78 -7.21
C LEU A 296 -13.29 18.96 -6.75
N ILE A 297 -12.99 20.18 -7.21
CA ILE A 297 -13.78 21.37 -6.89
C ILE A 297 -15.21 21.23 -7.39
N HIS A 298 -15.42 20.70 -8.60
CA HIS A 298 -16.76 20.45 -9.14
C HIS A 298 -17.53 19.47 -8.24
N SER A 299 -16.94 18.32 -7.94
CA SER A 299 -17.55 17.29 -7.11
C SER A 299 -17.85 17.79 -5.68
N LEU A 300 -16.92 18.46 -5.02
CA LEU A 300 -17.15 18.98 -3.68
C LEU A 300 -18.18 20.12 -3.65
N THR A 301 -18.25 20.95 -4.71
CA THR A 301 -19.27 22.01 -4.78
C THR A 301 -20.67 21.41 -4.86
N SER A 302 -20.89 20.34 -5.66
CA SER A 302 -22.17 19.63 -5.70
C SER A 302 -22.54 18.97 -4.37
N ARG A 303 -21.57 18.75 -3.47
CA ARG A 303 -21.75 18.19 -2.14
C ARG A 303 -21.80 19.24 -1.02
N GLY A 304 -22.08 20.51 -1.36
CA GLY A 304 -22.33 21.60 -0.41
C GLY A 304 -21.08 22.33 0.12
N TYR A 305 -19.91 22.14 -0.50
CA TYR A 305 -18.71 22.89 -0.11
C TYR A 305 -18.64 24.25 -0.82
N ASN A 306 -18.10 25.24 -0.14
CA ASN A 306 -17.95 26.58 -0.70
C ASN A 306 -16.83 26.63 -1.76
N LYS A 307 -17.20 26.93 -3.01
CA LYS A 307 -16.29 26.95 -4.16
C LYS A 307 -15.13 27.95 -4.01
N SER A 308 -15.38 29.10 -3.39
CA SER A 308 -14.34 30.11 -3.16
C SER A 308 -13.28 29.63 -2.18
N LEU A 309 -13.69 28.99 -1.09
CA LEU A 309 -12.76 28.37 -0.13
C LEU A 309 -11.94 27.24 -0.76
N LEU A 310 -12.56 26.39 -1.59
CA LEU A 310 -11.85 25.34 -2.31
C LEU A 310 -10.77 25.91 -3.24
N ARG A 311 -11.10 26.96 -4.01
CA ARG A 311 -10.13 27.65 -4.88
C ARG A 311 -8.97 28.28 -4.10
N LYS A 312 -9.24 28.90 -2.95
CA LYS A 312 -8.20 29.44 -2.06
C LYS A 312 -7.27 28.33 -1.55
N GLN A 313 -7.84 27.20 -1.10
CA GLN A 313 -7.06 26.05 -0.63
C GLN A 313 -6.20 25.42 -1.75
N LYS A 314 -6.75 25.24 -2.96
CA LYS A 314 -5.99 24.79 -4.13
C LYS A 314 -4.71 25.64 -4.33
N LEU A 315 -4.86 26.97 -4.39
CA LEU A 315 -3.73 27.88 -4.61
C LEU A 315 -2.75 27.87 -3.45
N LYS A 316 -3.27 27.84 -2.22
CA LYS A 316 -2.42 27.76 -1.01
C LYS A 316 -1.56 26.49 -1.02
N ILE A 317 -2.16 25.33 -1.27
CA ILE A 317 -1.42 24.07 -1.33
C ILE A 317 -0.37 24.09 -2.44
N TRP A 318 -0.69 24.60 -3.62
CA TRP A 318 0.30 24.67 -4.69
C TRP A 318 1.52 25.53 -4.33
N ARG A 319 1.32 26.67 -3.67
CA ARG A 319 2.39 27.62 -3.34
C ARG A 319 3.19 27.22 -2.11
N GLU A 320 2.51 26.78 -1.06
CA GLU A 320 3.09 26.67 0.27
C GLU A 320 3.45 25.24 0.69
N TYR A 321 2.78 24.21 0.12
CA TYR A 321 3.08 22.86 0.53
C TYR A 321 4.48 22.44 0.09
N LYS A 322 5.30 22.09 1.07
CA LYS A 322 6.59 21.42 0.89
C LYS A 322 6.46 20.01 1.48
N GLU A 323 7.05 19.04 0.81
CA GLU A 323 7.08 17.69 1.36
C GLU A 323 7.87 17.70 2.68
N PRO A 324 7.38 17.00 3.71
CA PRO A 324 8.15 16.82 4.92
C PRO A 324 9.47 16.12 4.59
N PRO A 325 10.58 16.46 5.26
CA PRO A 325 11.85 15.80 5.07
C PRO A 325 11.70 14.30 5.32
N THR A 326 12.32 13.47 4.48
CA THR A 326 12.26 12.00 4.54
C THR A 326 13.00 11.42 5.75
N SER A 327 13.88 12.18 6.37
CA SER A 327 14.52 11.75 7.62
C SER A 327 13.56 11.98 8.79
N ARG A 328 13.28 10.93 9.54
CA ARG A 328 12.76 11.00 10.92
C ARG A 328 13.80 11.65 11.84
N LYS A 329 14.27 12.84 11.52
CA LYS A 329 14.97 13.65 12.51
C LYS A 329 13.90 14.33 13.34
N GLU A 330 13.89 13.97 14.62
CA GLU A 330 13.09 14.57 15.67
C GLU A 330 11.58 14.32 15.53
N GLN A 331 11.15 13.09 15.78
CA GLN A 331 9.97 12.97 16.62
C GLN A 331 10.29 13.79 17.88
N GLN A 332 9.72 15.00 17.95
CA GLN A 332 9.64 15.72 19.22
C GLN A 332 9.25 14.67 20.27
N LYS A 333 9.99 14.66 21.40
CA LYS A 333 9.60 13.90 22.59
C LYS A 333 8.10 14.07 22.73
N TYR A 334 7.34 13.03 22.42
CA TYR A 334 5.94 13.00 22.76
C TYR A 334 5.95 13.05 24.29
N THR A 335 5.65 14.19 24.85
CA THR A 335 5.04 14.25 26.16
C THR A 335 3.93 13.22 26.11
N GLU A 336 3.90 12.29 27.05
CA GLU A 336 2.92 11.20 27.10
C GLU A 336 1.55 11.77 26.87
N ILE A 337 1.01 11.57 25.66
CA ILE A 337 -0.32 12.00 25.30
C ILE A 337 -1.23 10.82 25.65
N ILE A 338 -2.02 10.98 26.68
CA ILE A 338 -3.10 10.03 27.00
C ILE A 338 -4.24 10.33 26.02
N PRO A 339 -4.50 9.48 25.00
CA PRO A 339 -5.61 9.71 24.10
C PRO A 339 -6.94 9.42 24.82
N ILE A 340 -7.79 10.44 24.97
CA ILE A 340 -9.16 10.25 25.41
C ILE A 340 -10.03 10.10 24.16
N ILE A 341 -10.51 8.88 23.93
CA ILE A 341 -11.40 8.56 22.82
C ILE A 341 -12.83 8.77 23.30
N THR A 342 -13.52 9.76 22.71
CA THR A 342 -14.95 10.00 22.97
C THR A 342 -15.74 9.92 21.68
N HIS A 343 -17.02 9.56 21.75
CA HIS A 343 -17.92 9.68 20.62
C HIS A 343 -18.10 11.16 20.26
N PHE A 344 -18.01 11.45 18.95
CA PHE A 344 -18.22 12.81 18.49
C PHE A 344 -19.69 13.21 18.62
N ASP A 345 -19.94 14.32 19.36
CA ASP A 345 -21.24 14.96 19.45
C ASP A 345 -21.09 16.46 19.19
N ARG A 346 -21.91 17.01 18.28
CA ARG A 346 -21.89 18.46 17.95
C ARG A 346 -22.25 19.35 19.12
N HIS A 347 -23.08 18.86 20.05
CA HIS A 347 -23.54 19.61 21.22
C HIS A 347 -22.53 19.58 22.37
N ASN A 348 -21.58 18.62 22.36
CA ASN A 348 -20.60 18.42 23.42
C ASN A 348 -19.22 19.00 23.14
N LEU A 349 -19.08 19.91 22.17
CA LEU A 349 -17.80 20.54 21.84
C LEU A 349 -17.16 21.27 23.04
N HIS A 350 -17.97 21.73 24.01
CA HIS A 350 -17.48 22.35 25.24
C HIS A 350 -16.88 21.37 26.27
N LEU A 351 -17.23 20.08 26.19
CA LEU A 351 -16.67 19.05 27.07
C LEU A 351 -15.18 18.85 26.87
N ASN A 352 -14.70 18.96 25.65
CA ASN A 352 -13.26 18.81 25.36
C ASN A 352 -12.40 19.88 26.08
N HIS A 353 -12.90 21.11 26.19
CA HIS A 353 -12.23 22.16 26.95
C HIS A 353 -12.33 21.93 28.46
N LYS A 354 -13.46 21.47 28.96
CA LYS A 354 -13.65 21.11 30.36
C LYS A 354 -12.77 19.93 30.78
N TRP A 355 -12.70 18.87 29.97
CA TRP A 355 -11.83 17.74 30.25
C TRP A 355 -10.35 18.14 30.26
N ALA A 356 -9.92 18.98 29.34
CA ALA A 356 -8.55 19.47 29.29
C ALA A 356 -8.20 20.30 30.53
N SER A 357 -9.13 21.09 31.10
CA SER A 357 -8.91 21.81 32.35
C SER A 357 -8.89 20.85 33.57
N ILE A 358 -9.83 19.90 33.66
CA ILE A 358 -9.86 18.93 34.75
C ILE A 358 -8.58 18.09 34.82
N ILE A 359 -8.06 17.64 33.66
CA ILE A 359 -6.83 16.86 33.59
C ILE A 359 -5.61 17.74 33.96
N ARG A 360 -5.59 18.98 33.52
CA ARG A 360 -4.50 19.93 33.83
C ARG A 360 -4.45 20.30 35.30
N ASP A 361 -5.61 20.42 35.93
CA ASP A 361 -5.74 20.90 37.31
C ASP A 361 -5.75 19.75 38.34
N ASN A 362 -5.69 18.48 37.88
CA ASN A 362 -5.74 17.33 38.77
C ASN A 362 -4.34 16.88 39.21
N PRO A 363 -4.01 16.89 40.52
CA PRO A 363 -2.69 16.52 41.04
C PRO A 363 -2.23 15.12 40.69
N ILE A 364 -3.16 14.18 40.46
CA ILE A 364 -2.84 12.79 40.09
C ILE A 364 -2.14 12.72 38.73
N PHE A 365 -2.53 13.57 37.78
CA PHE A 365 -1.92 13.64 36.46
C PHE A 365 -0.65 14.50 36.41
N GLN A 366 -0.43 15.35 37.40
CA GLN A 366 0.79 16.15 37.52
C GLN A 366 1.97 15.36 38.13
N GLN A 367 1.71 14.31 38.92
CA GLN A 367 2.74 13.48 39.54
C GLN A 367 3.43 12.50 38.57
N GLN A 368 2.89 12.25 37.37
CA GLN A 368 3.49 11.36 36.38
C GLN A 368 4.55 12.04 35.50
N GLN A 369 4.95 13.26 35.76
CA GLN A 369 6.03 13.95 35.02
C GLN A 369 7.45 13.52 35.41
N ASN A 370 7.63 12.60 36.34
CA ASN A 370 8.92 11.97 36.59
C ASN A 370 9.12 10.82 35.58
N PRO A 371 10.27 10.75 34.90
CA PRO A 371 10.53 9.68 33.95
C PRO A 371 10.55 8.35 34.71
N ILE A 372 9.56 7.51 34.45
CA ILE A 372 9.59 6.11 34.88
C ILE A 372 10.76 5.49 34.12
N SER A 373 11.77 5.03 34.87
CA SER A 373 12.85 4.20 34.33
C SER A 373 12.24 3.03 33.56
N PRO A 374 12.82 2.64 32.40
CA PRO A 374 12.31 1.52 31.64
C PRO A 374 12.20 0.28 32.55
N PRO A 375 11.14 -0.51 32.40
CA PRO A 375 10.98 -1.72 33.19
C PRO A 375 12.22 -2.62 33.00
N PRO A 376 12.70 -3.29 34.05
CA PRO A 376 13.83 -4.18 33.94
C PRO A 376 13.52 -5.28 32.92
N HIS A 377 14.48 -5.57 32.08
CA HIS A 377 14.42 -6.66 31.10
C HIS A 377 13.99 -7.96 31.82
N TYR A 378 12.81 -8.45 31.52
CA TYR A 378 12.46 -9.83 31.85
C TYR A 378 13.25 -10.75 30.90
N LEU A 379 14.47 -11.09 31.33
CA LEU A 379 15.12 -12.34 30.99
C LEU A 379 14.59 -13.36 32.01
N GLY A 380 13.86 -14.35 31.56
CA GLY A 380 13.49 -15.45 32.41
C GLY A 380 12.26 -16.21 31.91
N LEU A 381 12.58 -17.35 31.26
CA LEU A 381 11.79 -18.52 30.89
C LEU A 381 11.04 -18.42 29.54
#